data_ee1ff21a79a6200322ef019bb9b7ec98
#
_entry.id   ee1ff21a79a6200322ef019bb9b7ec98
#
_cell.length_a   1.000
_cell.length_b   1.000
_cell.length_c   1.000
_cell.angle_alpha   90.00
_cell.angle_beta   90.00
_cell.angle_gamma   90.00
#
_symmetry.space_group_name_H-M   'P 1'
#
loop_
_entity.id
_entity.type
_entity.pdbx_description
1 polymer ?
#
loop_
_entity_poly.entity_id
_entity_poly.type
_entity_poly.pdbx_seq_one_letter_code
_entity_poly.pdbx_strand_id
1 'polypeptide(L)'
;KTYNYSIGFFNWMIICTPIALLLLFSLYIVMTRFLYPSNMPSEPQTKAIIKNELHKLGPMSTQEKRVLIIFVATALLWISRELITKIPGIRLDDTIIALIAAFALFICPVGGKGSSEGKRILEWGDTSKMAWGILLLFGGGIALAGALKEVGLIQMLGEWIAQYSSGGFVLVVVITFVSIFVSEVMSNIAQVLVFTPVIAGIANAMGVNPVLLGLPMCLGASCASMMPMGTPPNAIVFASGYIKLNQFIKTGFVMNIIAEILISLFCWYLVPMLMSFTS
;
A
#
# COMPACT_ATOMS: atom_id res chain seq x y z
N LYS A 1 -13.28 -11.69 -3.27
CA LYS A 1 -14.64 -12.18 -3.58
C LYS A 1 -14.60 -13.29 -4.64
N THR A 2 -13.78 -13.18 -5.68
CA THR A 2 -13.68 -14.16 -6.78
C THR A 2 -13.16 -15.53 -6.32
N TYR A 3 -12.38 -15.58 -5.26
CA TYR A 3 -11.74 -16.80 -4.73
C TYR A 3 -12.18 -17.12 -3.29
N ASN A 4 -13.27 -16.54 -2.80
CA ASN A 4 -13.81 -16.68 -1.43
C ASN A 4 -12.86 -16.31 -0.28
N TYR A 5 -11.79 -15.57 -0.56
CA TYR A 5 -10.88 -15.04 0.44
C TYR A 5 -11.13 -13.54 0.64
N SER A 6 -11.34 -13.12 1.86
CA SER A 6 -11.42 -11.71 2.24
C SER A 6 -10.48 -11.46 3.42
N ILE A 7 -9.49 -10.62 3.22
CA ILE A 7 -8.64 -10.14 4.31
C ILE A 7 -9.25 -8.83 4.79
N GLY A 8 -9.70 -8.78 6.04
CA GLY A 8 -10.21 -7.57 6.65
C GLY A 8 -9.09 -6.54 6.86
N PHE A 9 -9.47 -5.26 6.98
CA PHE A 9 -8.52 -4.17 7.17
C PHE A 9 -7.63 -4.40 8.42
N PHE A 10 -8.22 -4.87 9.51
CA PHE A 10 -7.48 -5.16 10.74
C PHE A 10 -6.42 -6.25 10.55
N ASN A 11 -6.78 -7.35 9.90
CA ASN A 11 -5.86 -8.45 9.61
C ASN A 11 -4.73 -8.00 8.66
N TRP A 12 -5.07 -7.20 7.65
CA TRP A 12 -4.09 -6.58 6.75
C TRP A 12 -3.11 -5.68 7.51
N MET A 13 -3.62 -4.86 8.43
CA MET A 13 -2.80 -3.99 9.26
C MET A 13 -1.83 -4.78 10.16
N ILE A 14 -2.28 -5.86 10.80
CA ILE A 14 -1.43 -6.72 11.62
C ILE A 14 -0.31 -7.36 10.80
N ILE A 15 -0.61 -7.78 9.57
CA ILE A 15 0.37 -8.40 8.67
C ILE A 15 1.37 -7.37 8.16
N CYS A 16 0.90 -6.21 7.68
CA CYS A 16 1.75 -5.25 6.96
C CYS A 16 2.54 -4.33 7.88
N THR A 17 2.03 -3.98 9.07
CA THR A 17 2.69 -3.04 9.97
C THR A 17 4.07 -3.52 10.45
N PRO A 18 4.27 -4.76 10.88
CA PRO A 18 5.60 -5.25 11.26
C PRO A 18 6.62 -5.18 10.12
N ILE A 19 6.20 -5.54 8.90
CA ILE A 19 7.07 -5.47 7.71
C ILE A 19 7.44 -4.02 7.42
N ALA A 20 6.46 -3.11 7.45
CA ALA A 20 6.68 -1.69 7.19
C ALA A 20 7.65 -1.08 8.21
N LEU A 21 7.53 -1.42 9.49
CA LEU A 21 8.44 -0.97 10.55
C LEU A 21 9.85 -1.53 10.37
N LEU A 22 9.98 -2.81 10.00
CA LEU A 22 11.29 -3.43 9.72
C LEU A 22 11.95 -2.79 8.51
N LEU A 23 11.20 -2.51 7.44
CA LEU A 23 11.71 -1.83 6.25
C LEU A 23 12.14 -0.38 6.57
N LEU A 24 11.35 0.35 7.36
CA LEU A 24 11.69 1.70 7.80
C LEU A 24 12.96 1.71 8.66
N PHE A 25 13.09 0.77 9.58
CA PHE A 25 14.27 0.62 10.41
C PHE A 25 15.50 0.23 9.57
N SER A 26 15.34 -0.68 8.62
CA SER A 26 16.40 -1.06 7.68
C SER A 26 16.83 0.12 6.82
N LEU A 27 15.89 0.92 6.31
CA LEU A 27 16.19 2.14 5.56
C LEU A 27 17.01 3.12 6.40
N TYR A 28 16.60 3.34 7.65
CA TYR A 28 17.34 4.21 8.57
C TYR A 28 18.79 3.74 8.74
N ILE A 29 19.01 2.45 9.00
CA ILE A 29 20.35 1.88 9.18
C ILE A 29 21.17 1.99 7.89
N VAL A 30 20.59 1.58 6.75
CA VAL A 30 21.27 1.61 5.44
C VAL A 30 21.70 3.04 5.10
N MET A 31 20.83 4.00 5.28
CA MET A 31 21.12 5.40 4.97
C MET A 31 22.17 5.99 5.91
N THR A 32 22.03 5.78 7.23
CA THR A 32 22.87 6.49 8.21
C THR A 32 24.18 5.79 8.55
N ARG A 33 24.25 4.47 8.39
CA ARG A 33 25.44 3.69 8.78
C ARG A 33 26.24 3.19 7.60
N PHE A 34 25.58 2.81 6.48
CA PHE A 34 26.27 2.15 5.38
C PHE A 34 26.48 3.03 4.16
N LEU A 35 25.45 3.72 3.67
CA LEU A 35 25.56 4.45 2.41
C LEU A 35 26.01 5.89 2.58
N TYR A 36 25.49 6.58 3.59
CA TYR A 36 25.72 8.01 3.79
C TYR A 36 25.97 8.32 5.27
N PRO A 37 27.03 7.77 5.88
CA PRO A 37 27.37 8.08 7.26
C PRO A 37 27.63 9.58 7.39
N SER A 38 26.82 10.25 8.17
CA SER A 38 26.91 11.69 8.40
C SER A 38 27.42 11.93 9.80
N ASN A 39 28.59 12.54 9.92
CA ASN A 39 29.15 13.03 11.17
C ASN A 39 28.79 14.51 11.42
N MET A 40 27.73 15.02 10.79
CA MET A 40 27.35 16.41 11.01
C MET A 40 26.90 16.61 12.46
N PRO A 41 27.55 17.51 13.20
CA PRO A 41 27.05 17.92 14.50
C PRO A 41 25.65 18.52 14.31
N SER A 42 24.74 18.20 15.22
CA SER A 42 23.39 18.78 15.21
C SER A 42 23.52 20.29 15.39
N GLU A 43 23.52 21.05 14.29
CA GLU A 43 23.62 22.51 14.35
C GLU A 43 22.39 23.08 15.09
N PRO A 44 22.61 23.96 16.08
CA PRO A 44 21.52 24.68 16.75
C PRO A 44 20.59 25.41 15.78
N GLN A 45 21.12 25.83 14.63
CA GLN A 45 20.37 26.50 13.56
C GLN A 45 19.28 25.59 12.94
N THR A 46 19.56 24.32 12.73
CA THR A 46 18.55 23.37 12.20
C THR A 46 17.37 23.20 13.16
N LYS A 47 17.64 23.12 14.48
CA LYS A 47 16.58 23.07 15.48
C LYS A 47 15.77 24.36 15.52
N ALA A 48 16.41 25.52 15.34
CA ALA A 48 15.74 26.81 15.30
C ALA A 48 14.84 26.94 14.06
N ILE A 49 15.30 26.47 12.89
CA ILE A 49 14.50 26.46 11.67
C ILE A 49 13.25 25.57 11.85
N ILE A 50 13.41 24.33 12.32
CA ILE A 50 12.28 23.43 12.58
C ILE A 50 11.30 24.04 13.58
N LYS A 51 11.80 24.65 14.63
CA LYS A 51 10.95 25.30 15.64
C LYS A 51 10.20 26.51 15.07
N ASN A 52 10.85 27.29 14.20
CA ASN A 52 10.21 28.42 13.52
C ASN A 52 9.14 27.96 12.53
N GLU A 53 9.40 26.91 11.75
CA GLU A 53 8.39 26.34 10.84
C GLU A 53 7.20 25.78 11.61
N LEU A 54 7.46 25.06 12.72
CA LEU A 54 6.40 24.57 13.60
C LEU A 54 5.56 25.73 14.19
N HIS A 55 6.22 26.84 14.54
CA HIS A 55 5.53 28.03 15.08
C HIS A 55 4.67 28.74 14.02
N LYS A 56 5.11 28.73 12.75
CA LYS A 56 4.35 29.28 11.61
C LYS A 56 3.07 28.52 11.33
N LEU A 57 3.05 27.18 11.57
CA LEU A 57 1.85 26.38 11.39
C LEU A 57 0.70 26.83 12.32
N GLY A 58 1.04 27.38 13.48
CA GLY A 58 0.03 27.83 14.43
C GLY A 58 -0.82 26.70 15.05
N PRO A 59 -1.89 27.07 15.79
CA PRO A 59 -2.81 26.09 16.32
C PRO A 59 -3.70 25.50 15.22
N MET A 60 -4.03 24.23 15.39
CA MET A 60 -4.90 23.48 14.47
C MET A 60 -6.24 24.22 14.25
N SER A 61 -6.57 24.49 13.01
CA SER A 61 -7.80 25.17 12.61
C SER A 61 -9.03 24.31 12.88
N THR A 62 -10.22 24.95 12.88
CA THR A 62 -11.48 24.23 13.06
C THR A 62 -11.74 23.21 11.93
N GLN A 63 -11.30 23.53 10.72
CA GLN A 63 -11.41 22.65 9.55
C GLN A 63 -10.54 21.39 9.73
N GLU A 64 -9.27 21.58 10.08
CA GLU A 64 -8.33 20.48 10.33
C GLU A 64 -8.81 19.56 11.44
N LYS A 65 -9.36 20.10 12.53
CA LYS A 65 -9.95 19.30 13.62
C LYS A 65 -11.12 18.46 13.15
N ARG A 66 -12.00 19.01 12.31
CA ARG A 66 -13.15 18.26 11.75
C ARG A 66 -12.71 17.15 10.82
N VAL A 67 -11.76 17.43 9.94
CA VAL A 67 -11.16 16.40 9.07
C VAL A 67 -10.50 15.31 9.89
N LEU A 68 -9.73 15.69 10.92
CA LEU A 68 -9.09 14.73 11.82
C LEU A 68 -10.10 13.84 12.54
N ILE A 69 -11.21 14.42 13.04
CA ILE A 69 -12.27 13.64 13.72
C ILE A 69 -12.89 12.63 12.74
N ILE A 70 -13.23 13.06 11.52
CA ILE A 70 -13.82 12.18 10.50
C ILE A 70 -12.81 11.08 10.13
N PHE A 71 -11.54 11.43 9.94
CA PHE A 71 -10.49 10.47 9.62
C PHE A 71 -10.29 9.42 10.72
N VAL A 72 -10.16 9.86 11.97
CA VAL A 72 -10.00 8.96 13.12
C VAL A 72 -11.23 8.07 13.30
N ALA A 73 -12.44 8.63 13.18
CA ALA A 73 -13.68 7.84 13.24
C ALA A 73 -13.74 6.78 12.14
N THR A 74 -13.34 7.12 10.92
CA THR A 74 -13.28 6.18 9.78
C THR A 74 -12.27 5.06 10.05
N ALA A 75 -11.08 5.40 10.53
CA ALA A 75 -10.06 4.42 10.88
C ALA A 75 -10.53 3.47 11.99
N LEU A 76 -11.16 4.01 13.02
CA LEU A 76 -11.74 3.20 14.11
C LEU A 76 -12.86 2.28 13.61
N LEU A 77 -13.72 2.75 12.70
CA LEU A 77 -14.76 1.93 12.08
C LEU A 77 -14.16 0.79 11.26
N TRP A 78 -13.09 1.03 10.50
CA TRP A 78 -12.40 -0.03 9.77
C TRP A 78 -11.77 -1.07 10.68
N ILE A 79 -11.10 -0.63 11.76
CA ILE A 79 -10.47 -1.52 12.75
C ILE A 79 -11.53 -2.36 13.49
N SER A 80 -12.64 -1.73 13.88
CA SER A 80 -13.72 -2.37 14.65
C SER A 80 -14.77 -3.08 13.79
N ARG A 81 -14.68 -3.03 12.47
CA ARG A 81 -15.68 -3.58 11.53
C ARG A 81 -16.05 -5.03 11.85
N GLU A 82 -15.06 -5.88 12.07
CA GLU A 82 -15.28 -7.31 12.34
C GLU A 82 -16.06 -7.55 13.66
N LEU A 83 -15.89 -6.67 14.64
CA LEU A 83 -16.63 -6.69 15.88
C LEU A 83 -18.07 -6.20 15.69
N ILE A 84 -18.24 -5.12 14.92
CA ILE A 84 -19.54 -4.48 14.66
C ILE A 84 -20.44 -5.39 13.81
N THR A 85 -19.89 -6.07 12.81
CA THR A 85 -20.65 -6.98 11.94
C THR A 85 -21.16 -8.25 12.67
N LYS A 86 -20.65 -8.55 13.89
CA LYS A 86 -21.22 -9.60 14.74
C LYS A 86 -22.59 -9.22 15.33
N ILE A 87 -22.96 -7.94 15.30
CA ILE A 87 -24.26 -7.47 15.78
C ILE A 87 -25.34 -7.82 14.74
N PRO A 88 -26.39 -8.56 15.09
CA PRO A 88 -27.44 -8.93 14.14
C PRO A 88 -28.10 -7.67 13.51
N GLY A 89 -28.23 -7.65 12.20
CA GLY A 89 -28.85 -6.55 11.46
C GLY A 89 -27.90 -5.45 10.96
N ILE A 90 -26.61 -5.43 11.37
CA ILE A 90 -25.64 -4.46 10.86
C ILE A 90 -24.75 -5.14 9.81
N ARG A 91 -24.85 -4.68 8.56
CA ARG A 91 -23.95 -5.07 7.47
C ARG A 91 -23.06 -3.90 7.13
N LEU A 92 -21.87 -3.86 7.72
CA LEU A 92 -20.85 -2.86 7.43
C LEU A 92 -19.74 -3.52 6.61
N ASP A 93 -19.42 -2.96 5.45
CA ASP A 93 -18.22 -3.30 4.70
C ASP A 93 -17.30 -2.08 4.55
N ASP A 94 -16.07 -2.31 4.06
CA ASP A 94 -15.07 -1.25 3.94
C ASP A 94 -15.53 -0.13 2.99
N THR A 95 -16.32 -0.47 1.98
CA THR A 95 -16.87 0.47 0.99
C THR A 95 -17.94 1.38 1.62
N ILE A 96 -18.80 0.81 2.44
CA ILE A 96 -19.85 1.57 3.16
C ILE A 96 -19.19 2.56 4.12
N ILE A 97 -18.17 2.13 4.87
CA ILE A 97 -17.43 3.01 5.78
C ILE A 97 -16.78 4.18 5.01
N ALA A 98 -16.12 3.89 3.89
CA ALA A 98 -15.51 4.91 3.04
C ALA A 98 -16.54 5.91 2.49
N LEU A 99 -17.72 5.42 2.05
CA LEU A 99 -18.81 6.26 1.56
C LEU A 99 -19.38 7.16 2.67
N ILE A 100 -19.59 6.63 3.87
CA ILE A 100 -20.04 7.41 5.02
C ILE A 100 -19.04 8.53 5.32
N ALA A 101 -17.74 8.25 5.32
CA ALA A 101 -16.70 9.25 5.54
C ALA A 101 -16.70 10.33 4.44
N ALA A 102 -16.83 9.94 3.17
CA ALA A 102 -16.92 10.87 2.05
C ALA A 102 -18.15 11.77 2.18
N PHE A 103 -19.33 11.21 2.44
CA PHE A 103 -20.53 11.99 2.67
C PHE A 103 -20.42 12.94 3.87
N ALA A 104 -19.78 12.49 4.95
CA ALA A 104 -19.52 13.34 6.11
C ALA A 104 -18.69 14.58 5.74
N LEU A 105 -17.67 14.44 4.86
CA LEU A 105 -16.88 15.56 4.37
C LEU A 105 -17.68 16.53 3.50
N PHE A 106 -18.60 16.02 2.64
CA PHE A 106 -19.49 16.84 1.82
C PHE A 106 -20.55 17.59 2.64
N ILE A 107 -21.00 17.04 3.75
CA ILE A 107 -22.03 17.64 4.62
C ILE A 107 -21.40 18.59 5.63
N CYS A 108 -20.19 18.31 6.11
CA CYS A 108 -19.53 19.06 7.16
C CYS A 108 -19.16 20.48 6.70
N PRO A 109 -19.66 21.53 7.37
CA PRO A 109 -19.34 22.91 7.02
C PRO A 109 -17.88 23.24 7.33
N VAL A 110 -17.31 24.19 6.61
CA VAL A 110 -15.94 24.66 6.81
C VAL A 110 -15.75 25.21 8.23
N GLY A 111 -16.69 26.00 8.75
CA GLY A 111 -16.70 26.55 10.13
C GLY A 111 -15.46 27.41 10.45
N GLY A 112 -15.69 28.50 11.17
CA GLY A 112 -14.67 29.44 11.58
C GLY A 112 -15.14 30.88 11.41
N LYS A 113 -14.63 31.81 12.22
CA LYS A 113 -14.90 33.26 12.04
C LYS A 113 -14.31 33.69 10.70
N GLY A 114 -15.15 34.07 9.74
CA GLY A 114 -14.74 34.54 8.40
C GLY A 114 -14.85 33.50 7.27
N SER A 115 -15.36 32.28 7.53
CA SER A 115 -15.70 31.36 6.44
C SER A 115 -16.95 31.83 5.72
N SER A 116 -16.90 31.82 4.40
CA SER A 116 -18.06 32.13 3.54
C SER A 116 -19.21 31.20 3.92
N GLU A 117 -20.38 31.77 4.25
CA GLU A 117 -21.59 31.00 4.56
C GLU A 117 -21.87 30.01 3.44
N GLY A 118 -22.05 28.73 3.81
CA GLY A 118 -22.40 27.66 2.88
C GLY A 118 -21.25 26.78 2.37
N LYS A 119 -19.97 27.14 2.55
CA LYS A 119 -18.85 26.28 2.13
C LYS A 119 -18.73 25.01 2.98
N ARG A 120 -18.50 23.90 2.29
CA ARG A 120 -18.28 22.57 2.89
C ARG A 120 -16.80 22.21 2.86
N ILE A 121 -16.38 21.25 3.68
CA ILE A 121 -14.98 20.79 3.71
C ILE A 121 -14.60 20.21 2.37
N LEU A 122 -15.51 19.47 1.72
CA LEU A 122 -15.37 18.94 0.37
C LEU A 122 -16.50 19.46 -0.49
N GLU A 123 -16.19 20.02 -1.65
CA GLU A 123 -17.15 20.49 -2.64
C GLU A 123 -17.15 19.55 -3.86
N TRP A 124 -18.27 19.46 -4.59
CA TRP A 124 -18.38 18.60 -5.76
C TRP A 124 -17.32 18.92 -6.82
N GLY A 125 -16.95 20.19 -6.96
CA GLY A 125 -15.86 20.61 -7.86
C GLY A 125 -14.50 19.98 -7.56
N ASP A 126 -14.23 19.59 -6.32
CA ASP A 126 -12.98 18.93 -5.94
C ASP A 126 -12.88 17.51 -6.50
N THR A 127 -14.01 16.86 -6.82
CA THR A 127 -14.02 15.53 -7.43
C THR A 127 -13.36 15.52 -8.81
N SER A 128 -13.34 16.65 -9.51
CA SER A 128 -12.65 16.77 -10.80
C SER A 128 -11.12 16.55 -10.69
N LYS A 129 -10.56 16.79 -9.50
CA LYS A 129 -9.14 16.57 -9.18
C LYS A 129 -8.82 15.13 -8.80
N MET A 130 -9.83 14.27 -8.69
CA MET A 130 -9.61 12.85 -8.43
C MET A 130 -8.89 12.20 -9.61
N ALA A 131 -8.05 11.22 -9.28
CA ALA A 131 -7.33 10.44 -10.29
C ALA A 131 -8.26 9.42 -10.99
N TRP A 132 -9.20 9.90 -11.79
CA TRP A 132 -10.18 9.09 -12.54
C TRP A 132 -9.54 8.00 -13.40
N GLY A 133 -8.29 8.23 -13.86
CA GLY A 133 -7.50 7.23 -14.57
C GLY A 133 -7.29 5.94 -13.79
N ILE A 134 -7.27 5.99 -12.44
CA ILE A 134 -7.16 4.81 -11.59
C ILE A 134 -8.40 3.92 -11.73
N LEU A 135 -9.60 4.48 -11.82
CA LEU A 135 -10.83 3.71 -12.00
C LEU A 135 -10.87 3.00 -13.37
N LEU A 136 -10.41 3.69 -14.43
CA LEU A 136 -10.28 3.10 -15.76
C LEU A 136 -9.22 1.99 -15.78
N LEU A 137 -8.11 2.19 -15.11
CA LEU A 137 -7.05 1.18 -14.96
C LEU A 137 -7.58 -0.05 -14.22
N PHE A 138 -8.34 0.14 -13.15
CA PHE A 138 -8.98 -0.96 -12.40
C PHE A 138 -9.95 -1.74 -13.28
N GLY A 139 -10.86 -1.05 -13.96
CA GLY A 139 -11.83 -1.68 -14.85
C GLY A 139 -11.16 -2.44 -15.99
N GLY A 140 -10.17 -1.81 -16.63
CA GLY A 140 -9.37 -2.43 -17.69
C GLY A 140 -8.57 -3.65 -17.22
N GLY A 141 -7.95 -3.58 -16.04
CA GLY A 141 -7.23 -4.69 -15.42
C GLY A 141 -8.14 -5.89 -15.13
N ILE A 142 -9.31 -5.64 -14.56
CA ILE A 142 -10.32 -6.71 -14.30
C ILE A 142 -10.82 -7.32 -15.60
N ALA A 143 -11.10 -6.51 -16.63
CA ALA A 143 -11.55 -6.98 -17.94
C ALA A 143 -10.47 -7.83 -18.63
N LEU A 144 -9.21 -7.38 -18.63
CA LEU A 144 -8.07 -8.14 -19.17
C LEU A 144 -7.90 -9.46 -18.44
N ALA A 145 -7.94 -9.44 -17.10
CA ALA A 145 -7.86 -10.65 -16.30
C ALA A 145 -8.97 -11.65 -16.60
N GLY A 146 -10.21 -11.16 -16.80
CA GLY A 146 -11.34 -11.96 -17.25
C GLY A 146 -11.07 -12.63 -18.60
N ALA A 147 -10.64 -11.86 -19.58
CA ALA A 147 -10.31 -12.36 -20.93
C ALA A 147 -9.19 -13.41 -20.90
N LEU A 148 -8.10 -13.16 -20.15
CA LEU A 148 -7.00 -14.12 -20.00
C LEU A 148 -7.45 -15.43 -19.34
N LYS A 149 -8.39 -15.35 -18.39
CA LYS A 149 -8.97 -16.53 -17.74
C LYS A 149 -9.85 -17.32 -18.72
N GLU A 150 -10.70 -16.64 -19.50
CA GLU A 150 -11.58 -17.29 -20.48
C GLU A 150 -10.81 -18.02 -21.59
N VAL A 151 -9.69 -17.48 -22.05
CA VAL A 151 -8.81 -18.12 -23.06
C VAL A 151 -7.97 -19.25 -22.45
N GLY A 152 -8.02 -19.49 -21.14
CA GLY A 152 -7.23 -20.52 -20.46
C GLY A 152 -5.73 -20.21 -20.32
N LEU A 153 -5.28 -19.02 -20.72
CA LEU A 153 -3.87 -18.64 -20.70
C LEU A 153 -3.29 -18.64 -19.28
N ILE A 154 -4.09 -18.19 -18.30
CA ILE A 154 -3.68 -18.19 -16.89
C ILE A 154 -3.41 -19.62 -16.41
N GLN A 155 -4.26 -20.58 -16.81
CA GLN A 155 -4.13 -21.97 -16.43
C GLN A 155 -2.89 -22.61 -17.08
N MET A 156 -2.66 -22.35 -18.38
CA MET A 156 -1.46 -22.82 -19.07
C MET A 156 -0.16 -22.32 -18.43
N LEU A 157 -0.12 -21.04 -18.07
CA LEU A 157 1.03 -20.47 -17.35
C LEU A 157 1.21 -21.10 -15.97
N GLY A 158 0.12 -21.34 -15.25
CA GLY A 158 0.15 -22.00 -13.93
C GLY A 158 0.71 -23.41 -14.01
N GLU A 159 0.24 -24.22 -14.96
CA GLU A 159 0.73 -25.58 -15.19
C GLU A 159 2.19 -25.59 -15.62
N TRP A 160 2.59 -24.68 -16.51
CA TRP A 160 3.99 -24.55 -16.94
C TRP A 160 4.92 -24.21 -15.76
N ILE A 161 4.55 -23.25 -14.91
CA ILE A 161 5.34 -22.90 -13.73
C ILE A 161 5.37 -24.05 -12.72
N ALA A 162 4.26 -24.75 -12.51
CA ALA A 162 4.17 -25.88 -11.60
C ALA A 162 5.13 -27.03 -11.97
N GLN A 163 5.38 -27.24 -13.27
CA GLN A 163 6.34 -28.25 -13.74
C GLN A 163 7.79 -27.95 -13.34
N TYR A 164 8.15 -26.67 -13.21
CA TYR A 164 9.52 -26.23 -12.88
C TYR A 164 9.70 -25.86 -11.41
N SER A 165 8.61 -25.82 -10.63
CA SER A 165 8.65 -25.42 -9.21
C SER A 165 8.97 -26.61 -8.32
N SER A 166 10.23 -26.76 -7.96
CA SER A 166 10.69 -27.81 -7.05
C SER A 166 10.52 -27.47 -5.54
N GLY A 167 10.00 -26.29 -5.19
CA GLY A 167 9.79 -25.89 -3.80
C GLY A 167 8.98 -24.61 -3.65
N GLY A 168 7.97 -24.65 -2.79
CA GLY A 168 7.05 -23.52 -2.56
C GLY A 168 7.77 -22.24 -2.12
N PHE A 169 8.87 -22.32 -1.35
CA PHE A 169 9.65 -21.17 -0.93
C PHE A 169 10.35 -20.48 -2.10
N VAL A 170 10.96 -21.26 -3.01
CA VAL A 170 11.61 -20.70 -4.21
C VAL A 170 10.61 -19.92 -5.06
N LEU A 171 9.40 -20.41 -5.17
CA LEU A 171 8.34 -19.71 -5.90
C LEU A 171 7.96 -18.38 -5.23
N VAL A 172 7.85 -18.35 -3.89
CA VAL A 172 7.63 -17.10 -3.14
C VAL A 172 8.74 -16.09 -3.41
N VAL A 173 10.01 -16.52 -3.34
CA VAL A 173 11.17 -15.66 -3.65
C VAL A 173 11.10 -15.13 -5.07
N VAL A 174 10.86 -15.99 -6.07
CA VAL A 174 10.79 -15.56 -7.48
C VAL A 174 9.64 -14.58 -7.72
N ILE A 175 8.47 -14.85 -7.17
CA ILE A 175 7.30 -13.97 -7.31
C ILE A 175 7.57 -12.61 -6.67
N THR A 176 8.12 -12.58 -5.46
CA THR A 176 8.48 -11.35 -4.75
C THR A 176 9.50 -10.55 -5.55
N PHE A 177 10.57 -11.20 -5.98
CA PHE A 177 11.63 -10.58 -6.79
C PHE A 177 11.08 -9.95 -8.05
N VAL A 178 10.37 -10.73 -8.86
CA VAL A 178 9.75 -10.23 -10.10
C VAL A 178 8.80 -9.08 -9.79
N SER A 179 8.00 -9.19 -8.73
CA SER A 179 7.06 -8.16 -8.34
C SER A 179 7.74 -6.84 -7.97
N ILE A 180 8.80 -6.86 -7.16
CA ILE A 180 9.55 -5.66 -6.79
C ILE A 180 10.12 -4.97 -8.03
N PHE A 181 10.82 -5.71 -8.89
CA PHE A 181 11.52 -5.12 -10.03
C PHE A 181 10.59 -4.68 -11.16
N VAL A 182 9.48 -5.37 -11.37
CA VAL A 182 8.46 -4.93 -12.34
C VAL A 182 7.77 -3.66 -11.85
N SER A 183 7.55 -3.52 -10.55
CA SER A 183 6.95 -2.32 -9.95
C SER A 183 7.81 -1.05 -10.10
N GLU A 184 9.09 -1.18 -10.39
CA GLU A 184 9.96 -0.03 -10.68
C GLU A 184 9.57 0.70 -11.99
N VAL A 185 8.99 -0.03 -12.93
CA VAL A 185 8.61 0.49 -14.26
C VAL A 185 7.10 0.53 -14.49
N MET A 186 6.33 -0.10 -13.61
CA MET A 186 4.86 -0.12 -13.65
C MET A 186 4.27 0.52 -12.40
N SER A 187 3.04 1.01 -12.49
CA SER A 187 2.28 1.39 -11.30
C SER A 187 2.00 0.15 -10.44
N ASN A 188 2.23 0.25 -9.12
CA ASN A 188 1.95 -0.82 -8.15
C ASN A 188 0.52 -1.37 -8.28
N ILE A 189 -0.45 -0.46 -8.45
CA ILE A 189 -1.87 -0.82 -8.60
C ILE A 189 -2.08 -1.60 -9.90
N ALA A 190 -1.53 -1.12 -11.03
CA ALA A 190 -1.65 -1.79 -12.31
C ALA A 190 -1.05 -3.20 -12.26
N GLN A 191 0.12 -3.33 -11.67
CA GLN A 191 0.79 -4.61 -11.51
C GLN A 191 -0.04 -5.60 -10.70
N VAL A 192 -0.55 -5.19 -9.52
CA VAL A 192 -1.36 -6.05 -8.67
C VAL A 192 -2.62 -6.51 -9.41
N LEU A 193 -3.28 -5.62 -10.16
CA LEU A 193 -4.48 -5.96 -10.92
C LEU A 193 -4.21 -6.99 -12.02
N VAL A 194 -3.12 -6.82 -12.76
CA VAL A 194 -2.75 -7.71 -13.88
C VAL A 194 -2.25 -9.06 -13.37
N PHE A 195 -1.41 -9.06 -12.33
CA PHE A 195 -0.78 -10.29 -11.86
C PHE A 195 -1.62 -11.10 -10.87
N THR A 196 -2.56 -10.50 -10.15
CA THR A 196 -3.41 -11.24 -9.19
C THR A 196 -4.09 -12.46 -9.82
N PRO A 197 -4.78 -12.36 -10.97
CA PRO A 197 -5.41 -13.53 -11.57
C PRO A 197 -4.39 -14.57 -12.07
N VAL A 198 -3.22 -14.14 -12.55
CA VAL A 198 -2.14 -15.04 -12.96
C VAL A 198 -1.62 -15.83 -11.76
N ILE A 199 -1.28 -15.13 -10.67
CA ILE A 199 -0.78 -15.73 -9.43
C ILE A 199 -1.82 -16.67 -8.80
N ALA A 200 -3.10 -16.28 -8.82
CA ALA A 200 -4.18 -17.13 -8.34
C ALA A 200 -4.35 -18.39 -9.21
N GLY A 201 -4.18 -18.28 -10.53
CA GLY A 201 -4.16 -19.42 -11.43
C GLY A 201 -3.02 -20.40 -11.13
N ILE A 202 -1.81 -19.87 -10.92
CA ILE A 202 -0.63 -20.67 -10.52
C ILE A 202 -0.89 -21.38 -9.20
N ALA A 203 -1.38 -20.66 -8.17
CA ALA A 203 -1.68 -21.23 -6.87
C ALA A 203 -2.70 -22.37 -6.95
N ASN A 204 -3.77 -22.17 -7.75
CA ASN A 204 -4.79 -23.20 -7.95
C ASN A 204 -4.24 -24.43 -8.68
N ALA A 205 -3.41 -24.24 -9.71
CA ALA A 205 -2.75 -25.33 -10.43
C ALA A 205 -1.83 -26.15 -9.52
N MET A 206 -1.21 -25.49 -8.53
CA MET A 206 -0.34 -26.14 -7.54
C MET A 206 -1.12 -26.71 -6.34
N GLY A 207 -2.43 -26.48 -6.24
CA GLY A 207 -3.23 -26.91 -5.09
C GLY A 207 -2.90 -26.15 -3.78
N VAL A 208 -2.29 -24.93 -3.89
CA VAL A 208 -1.96 -24.10 -2.73
C VAL A 208 -2.94 -22.93 -2.59
N ASN A 209 -3.05 -22.38 -1.38
CA ASN A 209 -3.90 -21.24 -1.13
C ASN A 209 -3.40 -20.00 -1.94
N PRO A 210 -4.24 -19.37 -2.80
CA PRO A 210 -3.86 -18.21 -3.60
C PRO A 210 -3.29 -17.03 -2.80
N VAL A 211 -3.67 -16.89 -1.53
CA VAL A 211 -3.16 -15.83 -0.65
C VAL A 211 -1.66 -16.02 -0.37
N LEU A 212 -1.16 -17.24 -0.29
CA LEU A 212 0.26 -17.51 -0.03
C LEU A 212 1.19 -16.97 -1.12
N LEU A 213 0.73 -16.94 -2.37
CA LEU A 213 1.48 -16.39 -3.50
C LEU A 213 1.06 -14.95 -3.83
N GLY A 214 -0.20 -14.61 -3.61
CA GLY A 214 -0.73 -13.27 -3.86
C GLY A 214 -0.22 -12.22 -2.89
N LEU A 215 0.00 -12.59 -1.62
CA LEU A 215 0.48 -11.67 -0.60
C LEU A 215 1.93 -11.18 -0.90
N PRO A 216 2.92 -12.06 -1.14
CA PRO A 216 4.26 -11.64 -1.50
C PRO A 216 4.30 -10.82 -2.79
N MET A 217 3.47 -11.13 -3.78
CA MET A 217 3.33 -10.33 -5.00
C MET A 217 2.82 -8.91 -4.67
N CYS A 218 1.77 -8.79 -3.86
CA CYS A 218 1.18 -7.50 -3.49
C CYS A 218 2.13 -6.64 -2.64
N LEU A 219 2.81 -7.26 -1.66
CA LEU A 219 3.80 -6.58 -0.83
C LEU A 219 5.03 -6.16 -1.65
N GLY A 220 5.52 -7.05 -2.52
CA GLY A 220 6.63 -6.76 -3.44
C GLY A 220 6.32 -5.57 -4.34
N ALA A 221 5.13 -5.53 -4.93
CA ALA A 221 4.68 -4.41 -5.75
C ALA A 221 4.69 -3.06 -5.01
N SER A 222 4.54 -3.08 -3.68
CA SER A 222 4.52 -1.87 -2.85
C SER A 222 5.91 -1.41 -2.38
N CYS A 223 6.97 -2.18 -2.65
CA CYS A 223 8.32 -1.93 -2.13
C CYS A 223 9.31 -1.37 -3.16
N ALA A 224 8.87 -1.03 -4.37
CA ALA A 224 9.70 -0.43 -5.40
C ALA A 224 10.27 0.91 -4.95
N SER A 225 11.60 1.03 -4.86
CA SER A 225 12.27 2.21 -4.32
C SER A 225 13.48 2.71 -5.13
N MET A 226 13.80 2.07 -6.27
CA MET A 226 14.94 2.46 -7.11
C MET A 226 14.63 3.62 -8.06
N MET A 227 13.43 3.66 -8.62
CA MET A 227 13.08 4.64 -9.65
C MET A 227 12.23 5.78 -9.07
N PRO A 228 12.62 7.06 -9.35
CA PRO A 228 11.83 8.20 -8.90
C PRO A 228 10.38 8.20 -9.43
N MET A 229 10.17 7.66 -10.63
CA MET A 229 8.85 7.57 -11.24
C MET A 229 8.03 6.36 -10.78
N GLY A 230 8.60 5.42 -10.03
CA GLY A 230 7.91 4.20 -9.59
C GLY A 230 6.70 4.50 -8.70
N THR A 231 6.83 5.50 -7.81
CA THR A 231 5.73 5.89 -6.92
C THR A 231 5.68 7.41 -6.72
N PRO A 232 4.49 7.99 -6.42
CA PRO A 232 4.40 9.42 -6.12
C PRO A 232 5.31 9.90 -4.98
N PRO A 233 5.47 9.18 -3.85
CA PRO A 233 6.43 9.56 -2.81
C PRO A 233 7.87 9.64 -3.31
N ASN A 234 8.30 8.68 -4.14
CA ASN A 234 9.64 8.69 -4.73
C ASN A 234 9.87 9.93 -5.59
N ALA A 235 8.88 10.27 -6.43
CA ALA A 235 8.93 11.46 -7.27
C ALA A 235 9.05 12.75 -6.45
N ILE A 236 8.29 12.87 -5.34
CA ILE A 236 8.34 14.05 -4.46
C ILE A 236 9.72 14.17 -3.81
N VAL A 237 10.26 13.07 -3.28
CA VAL A 237 11.59 13.07 -2.66
C VAL A 237 12.66 13.43 -3.66
N PHE A 238 12.62 12.87 -4.86
CA PHE A 238 13.60 13.18 -5.92
C PHE A 238 13.47 14.61 -6.44
N ALA A 239 12.25 15.12 -6.60
CA ALA A 239 11.98 16.48 -7.06
C ALA A 239 12.48 17.56 -6.08
N SER A 240 12.79 17.20 -4.83
CA SER A 240 13.43 18.11 -3.87
C SER A 240 14.80 18.65 -4.35
N GLY A 241 15.45 17.93 -5.29
CA GLY A 241 16.77 18.31 -5.84
C GLY A 241 17.96 18.01 -4.92
N TYR A 242 17.72 17.56 -3.70
CA TYR A 242 18.81 17.24 -2.74
C TYR A 242 19.48 15.90 -3.00
N ILE A 243 18.84 15.00 -3.75
CA ILE A 243 19.30 13.62 -3.98
C ILE A 243 19.64 13.44 -5.46
N LYS A 244 20.85 12.96 -5.75
CA LYS A 244 21.25 12.61 -7.12
C LYS A 244 20.63 11.27 -7.53
N LEU A 245 20.32 11.11 -8.82
CA LEU A 245 19.71 9.89 -9.36
C LEU A 245 20.50 8.62 -8.97
N ASN A 246 21.82 8.65 -9.09
CA ASN A 246 22.67 7.50 -8.72
C ASN A 246 22.56 7.14 -7.23
N GLN A 247 22.39 8.14 -6.36
CA GLN A 247 22.20 7.91 -4.93
C GLN A 247 20.85 7.27 -4.67
N PHE A 248 19.81 7.76 -5.36
CA PHE A 248 18.46 7.22 -5.27
C PHE A 248 18.43 5.75 -5.72
N ILE A 249 18.97 5.44 -6.92
CA ILE A 249 19.03 4.07 -7.45
C ILE A 249 19.82 3.16 -6.53
N LYS A 250 20.99 3.58 -6.05
CA LYS A 250 21.83 2.76 -5.18
C LYS A 250 21.14 2.42 -3.86
N THR A 251 20.50 3.42 -3.23
CA THR A 251 19.76 3.19 -1.99
C THR A 251 18.57 2.28 -2.23
N GLY A 252 17.81 2.56 -3.29
CA GLY A 252 16.63 1.78 -3.66
C GLY A 252 16.97 0.33 -3.98
N PHE A 253 18.08 0.08 -4.69
CA PHE A 253 18.52 -1.30 -4.97
C PHE A 253 18.81 -2.09 -3.69
N VAL A 254 19.55 -1.50 -2.75
CA VAL A 254 19.81 -2.14 -1.46
C VAL A 254 18.49 -2.39 -0.69
N MET A 255 17.58 -1.42 -0.72
CA MET A 255 16.28 -1.57 -0.07
C MET A 255 15.40 -2.62 -0.74
N ASN A 256 15.43 -2.74 -2.06
CA ASN A 256 14.71 -3.78 -2.79
C ASN A 256 15.19 -5.18 -2.42
N ILE A 257 16.51 -5.37 -2.28
CA ILE A 257 17.06 -6.67 -1.82
C ILE A 257 16.67 -6.97 -0.36
N ILE A 258 16.68 -5.96 0.51
CA ILE A 258 16.23 -6.14 1.89
C ILE A 258 14.74 -6.46 1.93
N ALA A 259 13.94 -5.76 1.14
CA ALA A 259 12.50 -6.01 1.03
C ALA A 259 12.22 -7.42 0.52
N GLU A 260 12.96 -7.87 -0.51
CA GLU A 260 12.89 -9.23 -1.04
C GLU A 260 13.06 -10.28 0.06
N ILE A 261 14.15 -10.16 0.83
CA ILE A 261 14.46 -11.10 1.90
C ILE A 261 13.39 -11.07 2.99
N LEU A 262 13.03 -9.88 3.46
CA LEU A 262 12.05 -9.71 4.53
C LEU A 262 10.66 -10.22 4.13
N ILE A 263 10.17 -9.86 2.93
CA ILE A 263 8.85 -10.27 2.46
C ILE A 263 8.81 -11.78 2.24
N SER A 264 9.82 -12.34 1.59
CA SER A 264 9.88 -13.78 1.30
C SER A 264 9.90 -14.61 2.59
N LEU A 265 10.71 -14.25 3.57
CA LEU A 265 10.75 -14.92 4.87
C LEU A 265 9.45 -14.74 5.64
N PHE A 266 8.91 -13.53 5.65
CA PHE A 266 7.65 -13.23 6.35
C PHE A 266 6.49 -14.01 5.75
N CYS A 267 6.34 -13.98 4.43
CA CYS A 267 5.26 -14.67 3.75
C CYS A 267 5.37 -16.19 3.88
N TRP A 268 6.58 -16.73 3.92
CA TRP A 268 6.77 -18.17 4.06
C TRP A 268 6.51 -18.69 5.49
N TYR A 269 6.98 -17.99 6.52
CA TYR A 269 6.91 -18.46 7.90
C TYR A 269 5.72 -17.90 8.69
N LEU A 270 5.45 -16.59 8.59
CA LEU A 270 4.43 -15.96 9.42
C LEU A 270 3.03 -16.02 8.83
N VAL A 271 2.89 -15.89 7.52
CA VAL A 271 1.54 -15.88 6.92
C VAL A 271 0.77 -17.18 7.15
N PRO A 272 1.37 -18.36 6.98
CA PRO A 272 0.66 -19.62 7.32
C PRO A 272 0.25 -19.69 8.79
N MET A 273 1.12 -19.20 9.69
CA MET A 273 0.83 -19.15 11.12
C MET A 273 -0.31 -18.17 11.44
N LEU A 274 -0.32 -16.98 10.84
CA LEU A 274 -1.37 -15.99 11.04
C LEU A 274 -2.71 -16.44 10.45
N MET A 275 -2.69 -17.12 9.31
CA MET A 275 -3.90 -17.63 8.66
C MET A 275 -4.53 -18.80 9.42
N SER A 276 -3.75 -19.58 10.18
CA SER A 276 -4.28 -20.64 11.03
C SER A 276 -5.06 -20.12 12.25
N PHE A 277 -4.87 -18.85 12.63
CA PHE A 277 -5.64 -18.21 13.70
C PHE A 277 -6.94 -17.54 13.21
N THR A 278 -7.15 -17.44 11.89
CA THR A 278 -8.33 -16.78 11.29
C THR A 278 -9.32 -17.75 10.65
N SER A 279 -9.06 -19.05 10.72
CA SER A 279 -9.95 -20.11 10.24
C SER A 279 -10.98 -20.58 11.29
#